data_70a9c7d9ad29f5d4de55840fb707b738
#
_entry.id   70a9c7d9ad29f5d4de55840fb707b738
#
_cell.length_a   1.000
_cell.length_b   1.000
_cell.length_c   1.000
_cell.angle_alpha   90.00
_cell.angle_beta   90.00
_cell.angle_gamma   90.00
#
_symmetry.space_group_name_H-M   'P 1'
#
loop_
_entity.id
_entity.type
_entity.pdbx_description
1 polymer ?
#
loop_
_entity_poly.entity_id
_entity_poly.type
_entity_poly.pdbx_seq_one_letter_code
_entity_poly.pdbx_strand_id
1 'polypeptide(L)' 'MAKGISQGIERGIEQGAYQNKLETAAAFKRLGIDSAKIAEGTGLTISQVEALN' A
#
# COMPACT_ATOMS: atom_id res chain seq x y z
N MET A 1 14.33 -2.99 25.28
CA MET A 1 13.99 -2.33 24.03
C MET A 1 12.56 -2.63 23.63
N ALA A 2 11.82 -1.62 23.44
CA ALA A 2 10.44 -1.76 23.03
C ALA A 2 10.30 -2.29 21.59
N LYS A 3 11.40 -2.29 20.85
CA LYS A 3 11.37 -2.67 19.45
C LYS A 3 10.80 -4.06 19.19
N GLY A 4 11.17 -5.03 20.01
CA GLY A 4 10.70 -6.40 19.79
C GLY A 4 9.20 -6.52 19.93
N ILE A 5 8.64 -5.89 20.96
CA ILE A 5 7.21 -5.94 21.22
C ILE A 5 6.46 -5.05 20.25
N SER A 6 7.00 -3.86 20.00
CA SER A 6 6.37 -2.91 19.08
C SER A 6 6.30 -3.46 17.66
N GLN A 7 7.29 -4.22 17.25
CA GLN A 7 7.29 -4.77 15.90
C GLN A 7 6.13 -5.71 15.64
N GLY A 8 5.74 -6.49 16.64
CA GLY A 8 4.60 -7.38 16.46
C GLY A 8 3.32 -6.60 16.20
N ILE A 9 3.11 -5.55 16.96
CA ILE A 9 1.92 -4.70 16.81
C ILE A 9 2.00 -3.91 15.51
N GLU A 10 3.16 -3.35 15.21
CA GLU A 10 3.37 -2.57 14.00
C GLU A 10 3.11 -3.38 12.74
N ARG A 11 3.53 -4.64 12.73
CA ARG A 11 3.30 -5.50 11.58
C ARG A 11 1.82 -5.73 11.32
N GLY A 12 1.04 -5.90 12.38
CA GLY A 12 -0.39 -6.05 12.23
C GLY A 12 -1.02 -4.82 11.63
N ILE A 13 -0.62 -3.64 12.11
CA ILE A 13 -1.12 -2.37 11.59
C ILE A 13 -0.65 -2.15 10.17
N GLU A 14 0.62 -2.44 9.89
CA GLU A 14 1.17 -2.28 8.55
C GLU A 14 0.48 -3.15 7.53
N GLN A 15 0.13 -4.38 7.89
CA GLN A 15 -0.58 -5.26 6.98
C GLN A 15 -1.95 -4.72 6.65
N GLY A 16 -2.68 -4.22 7.65
CA GLY A 16 -3.98 -3.62 7.42
C GLY A 16 -3.86 -2.38 6.55
N ALA A 17 -2.91 -1.51 6.85
CA ALA A 17 -2.68 -0.30 6.06
C ALA A 17 -2.22 -0.65 4.65
N TYR A 18 -1.40 -1.68 4.50
CA TYR A 18 -0.92 -2.10 3.21
C TYR A 18 -2.07 -2.60 2.34
N GLN A 19 -2.95 -3.42 2.91
CA GLN A 19 -4.13 -3.90 2.18
C GLN A 19 -5.03 -2.74 1.76
N ASN A 20 -5.23 -1.77 2.64
CA ASN A 20 -6.01 -0.59 2.31
C ASN A 20 -5.38 0.18 1.15
N LYS A 21 -4.06 0.31 1.17
CA LYS A 21 -3.34 0.96 0.06
C LYS A 21 -3.54 0.21 -1.24
N LEU A 22 -3.48 -1.10 -1.19
CA LEU A 22 -3.66 -1.92 -2.39
C LEU A 22 -5.07 -1.77 -2.94
N GLU A 23 -6.07 -1.79 -2.09
CA GLU A 23 -7.46 -1.61 -2.52
C GLU A 23 -7.67 -0.22 -3.11
N THR A 24 -7.13 0.80 -2.46
CA THR A 24 -7.23 2.17 -2.94
C THR A 24 -6.52 2.31 -4.29
N ALA A 25 -5.33 1.74 -4.40
CA ALA A 25 -4.58 1.78 -5.64
C ALA A 25 -5.32 1.06 -6.77
N ALA A 26 -5.92 -0.08 -6.47
CA ALA A 26 -6.69 -0.82 -7.46
C ALA A 26 -7.89 0.01 -7.94
N ALA A 27 -8.56 0.69 -7.03
CA ALA A 27 -9.70 1.55 -7.38
C ALA A 27 -9.24 2.69 -8.29
N PHE A 28 -8.13 3.33 -7.96
CA PHE A 28 -7.58 4.41 -8.78
C PHE A 28 -7.18 3.90 -10.16
N LYS A 29 -6.64 2.68 -10.21
CA LYS A 29 -6.25 2.08 -11.47
C LYS A 29 -7.46 1.87 -12.37
N ARG A 30 -8.57 1.45 -11.79
CA ARG A 30 -9.83 1.29 -12.53
C ARG A 30 -10.34 2.61 -13.06
N LEU A 31 -10.08 3.69 -12.35
CA LEU A 31 -10.46 5.04 -12.77
C LEU A 31 -9.56 5.58 -13.88
N GLY A 32 -8.52 4.85 -14.24
CA GLY A 32 -7.61 5.27 -15.30
C GLY A 32 -6.52 6.20 -14.84
N ILE A 33 -6.28 6.26 -13.53
CA ILE A 33 -5.20 7.09 -13.01
C ILE A 33 -3.86 6.43 -13.29
N ASP A 34 -2.88 7.24 -13.64
CA ASP A 34 -1.54 6.77 -13.98
C ASP A 34 -0.89 6.05 -12.79
N SER A 35 -0.23 4.93 -13.08
CA SER A 35 0.44 4.13 -12.05
C SER A 35 1.44 4.92 -11.24
N ALA A 36 2.17 5.83 -11.88
CA ALA A 36 3.14 6.67 -11.19
C ALA A 36 2.46 7.55 -10.15
N LYS A 37 1.31 8.12 -10.50
CA LYS A 37 0.56 8.97 -9.58
C LYS A 37 -0.06 8.14 -8.46
N ILE A 38 -0.54 6.96 -8.77
CA ILE A 38 -1.10 6.07 -7.76
C ILE A 38 -0.02 5.67 -6.76
N ALA A 39 1.16 5.31 -7.26
CA ALA A 39 2.29 4.94 -6.42
C ALA A 39 2.68 6.10 -5.50
N GLU A 40 2.73 7.29 -6.04
CA GLU A 40 3.08 8.48 -5.26
C GLU A 40 2.03 8.76 -4.17
N GLY A 41 0.75 8.68 -4.54
CA GLY A 41 -0.32 8.97 -3.60
C GLY A 41 -0.50 7.90 -2.52
N THR A 42 -0.21 6.64 -2.83
CA THR A 42 -0.39 5.54 -1.89
C THR A 42 0.88 5.15 -1.16
N GLY A 43 2.04 5.61 -1.63
CA GLY A 43 3.33 5.19 -1.06
C GLY A 43 3.79 3.83 -1.56
N LEU A 44 3.12 3.27 -2.55
CA LEU A 44 3.53 2.02 -3.17
C LEU A 44 4.55 2.28 -4.27
N THR A 45 5.23 1.23 -4.70
CA THR A 45 6.10 1.34 -5.86
C THR A 45 5.26 1.20 -7.13
N ILE A 46 5.78 1.70 -8.24
CA ILE A 46 5.10 1.57 -9.53
C ILE A 46 4.89 0.09 -9.86
N SER A 47 5.90 -0.74 -9.59
CA SER A 47 5.77 -2.19 -9.81
C SER A 47 4.63 -2.79 -9.02
N GLN A 48 4.45 -2.37 -7.77
CA GLN A 48 3.36 -2.85 -6.94
C GLN A 48 2.01 -2.44 -7.52
N VAL A 49 1.91 -1.22 -7.99
CA VAL A 49 0.68 -0.71 -8.59
C VAL A 49 0.38 -1.46 -9.88
N GLU A 50 1.38 -1.67 -10.71
CA GLU A 50 1.19 -2.36 -11.98
C GLU A 50 0.81 -3.82 -11.79
N ALA A 51 1.21 -4.42 -10.68
CA ALA A 51 0.83 -5.79 -10.37
C ALA A 51 -0.62 -5.93 -9.93
N LEU A 52 -1.29 -4.82 -9.64
CA LEU A 52 -2.71 -4.83 -9.26
C LEU A 52 -3.58 -4.97 -10.50
N ASN A 53 -4.68 -5.64 -10.33
CA ASN A 53 -5.64 -5.82 -11.44
C ASN A 53 -6.66 -4.70 -11.50
#